data_b7fae3bec8ac74583ed670fdf20a0a8b
#
_entry.id   b7fae3bec8ac74583ed670fdf20a0a8b
#
_cell.length_a   1.000
_cell.length_b   1.000
_cell.length_c   1.000
_cell.angle_alpha   90.00
_cell.angle_beta   90.00
_cell.angle_gamma   90.00
#
_symmetry.space_group_name_H-M   'P 1'
#
loop_
_entity.id
_entity.type
_entity.pdbx_description
1 polymer ?
#
loop_
_entity_poly.entity_id
_entity_poly.type
_entity_poly.pdbx_seq_one_letter_code
_entity_poly.pdbx_strand_id
1 'polypeptide(L)'
;MGAKKSDMPADGVEKTKEKKYVETPLMKQYYQIKAVHPDAILLFRVGDFYETFGEDAIKTSGILNITLTRRANGAASYVELAGFPYHALDNYMPKLVRAGERVAICEQLEDPKMVKGLVKRGVVEMVTPGIVMGENLVAGKENTFLASVYFGKQTIGIAFLDLSTGEFYVSEGDGAYIDKLISNLQPKEILYQRGYEERFNELFGTRHYTYRLDEWVFAESVNRDKLTKQLGVQSLKGFGVDRMTAGISAAGSILYYLEFT
;
A
#
# COMPACT_ATOMS: atom_id res chain seq x y z
N MET A 1 8.66 -0.82 85.32
CA MET A 1 7.57 -1.14 84.35
C MET A 1 8.08 -0.81 82.93
N GLY A 2 8.54 -1.81 82.21
CA GLY A 2 9.14 -1.63 80.88
C GLY A 2 8.12 -1.86 79.80
N ALA A 3 8.03 -0.94 78.84
CA ALA A 3 7.26 -1.10 77.63
C ALA A 3 8.12 -1.66 76.52
N LYS A 4 7.77 -2.85 76.04
CA LYS A 4 8.38 -3.50 74.87
C LYS A 4 7.98 -2.76 73.61
N LYS A 5 8.96 -2.30 72.82
CA LYS A 5 8.80 -1.92 71.41
C LYS A 5 8.65 -3.18 70.58
N SER A 6 7.57 -3.29 69.83
CA SER A 6 7.35 -4.32 68.81
C SER A 6 7.99 -3.86 67.52
N ASP A 7 8.98 -4.64 67.05
CA ASP A 7 9.54 -4.53 65.70
C ASP A 7 8.52 -5.05 64.69
N MET A 8 8.11 -4.18 63.75
CA MET A 8 7.41 -4.57 62.51
C MET A 8 8.46 -4.87 61.44
N PRO A 9 8.34 -5.97 60.69
CA PRO A 9 9.23 -6.23 59.57
C PRO A 9 8.89 -5.31 58.37
N ALA A 10 9.92 -4.77 57.77
CA ALA A 10 9.84 -3.96 56.55
C ALA A 10 9.37 -4.84 55.39
N ASP A 11 8.26 -4.43 54.80
CA ASP A 11 7.75 -4.98 53.51
C ASP A 11 8.80 -4.84 52.45
N GLY A 12 9.30 -5.99 51.96
CA GLY A 12 10.13 -6.12 50.78
C GLY A 12 9.29 -5.86 49.53
N VAL A 13 9.39 -4.67 48.96
CA VAL A 13 8.88 -4.38 47.64
C VAL A 13 9.71 -5.21 46.66
N GLU A 14 9.20 -6.36 46.26
CA GLU A 14 9.68 -7.09 45.10
C GLU A 14 9.56 -6.21 43.85
N LYS A 15 10.70 -5.69 43.38
CA LYS A 15 10.81 -5.07 42.05
C LYS A 15 10.56 -6.15 41.01
N THR A 16 9.33 -6.25 40.54
CA THR A 16 8.99 -6.96 39.32
C THR A 16 9.85 -6.38 38.21
N LYS A 17 10.88 -7.11 37.79
CA LYS A 17 11.67 -6.83 36.59
C LYS A 17 10.71 -6.94 35.43
N GLU A 18 10.31 -5.82 34.84
CA GLU A 18 9.67 -5.77 33.53
C GLU A 18 10.57 -6.57 32.58
N LYS A 19 10.10 -7.73 32.12
CA LYS A 19 10.77 -8.51 31.09
C LYS A 19 10.76 -7.65 29.84
N LYS A 20 11.90 -7.06 29.48
CA LYS A 20 12.10 -6.38 28.21
C LYS A 20 11.66 -7.34 27.10
N TYR A 21 10.62 -6.97 26.39
CA TYR A 21 10.12 -7.65 25.21
C TYR A 21 11.21 -7.59 24.13
N VAL A 22 11.86 -8.69 23.87
CA VAL A 22 12.95 -8.78 22.89
C VAL A 22 12.41 -9.54 21.69
N GLU A 23 12.10 -8.81 20.63
CA GLU A 23 11.72 -9.36 19.34
C GLU A 23 12.87 -10.13 18.69
N THR A 24 12.55 -11.16 17.91
CA THR A 24 13.56 -11.84 17.10
C THR A 24 14.11 -10.90 16.03
N PRO A 25 15.40 -11.06 15.61
CA PRO A 25 15.98 -10.22 14.54
C PRO A 25 15.14 -10.22 13.25
N LEU A 26 14.53 -11.37 12.91
CA LEU A 26 13.64 -11.48 11.75
C LEU A 26 12.39 -10.61 11.89
N MET A 27 11.71 -10.66 13.04
CA MET A 27 10.50 -9.86 13.28
C MET A 27 10.82 -8.38 13.39
N LYS A 28 11.96 -8.02 13.94
CA LYS A 28 12.42 -6.62 13.93
C LYS A 28 12.58 -6.09 12.49
N GLN A 29 13.18 -6.88 11.59
CA GLN A 29 13.31 -6.52 10.18
C GLN A 29 11.94 -6.41 9.50
N TYR A 30 11.03 -7.35 9.77
CA TYR A 30 9.66 -7.30 9.27
C TYR A 30 8.95 -6.00 9.67
N TYR A 31 8.94 -5.66 10.96
CA TYR A 31 8.25 -4.46 11.43
C TYR A 31 8.87 -3.16 10.91
N GLN A 32 10.18 -3.11 10.72
CA GLN A 32 10.85 -1.97 10.09
C GLN A 32 10.39 -1.74 8.65
N ILE A 33 10.26 -2.81 7.87
CA ILE A 33 9.77 -2.74 6.48
C ILE A 33 8.26 -2.45 6.46
N LYS A 34 7.48 -3.12 7.34
CA LYS A 34 6.03 -2.88 7.45
C LYS A 34 5.68 -1.44 7.83
N ALA A 35 6.49 -0.79 8.66
CA ALA A 35 6.28 0.61 9.05
C ALA A 35 6.39 1.59 7.87
N VAL A 36 7.12 1.23 6.80
CA VAL A 36 7.22 2.01 5.57
C VAL A 36 6.01 1.77 4.66
N HIS A 37 5.39 0.58 4.75
CA HIS A 37 4.25 0.15 3.93
C HIS A 37 3.08 -0.30 4.83
N PRO A 38 2.52 0.57 5.68
CA PRO A 38 1.56 0.19 6.72
C PRO A 38 0.22 -0.32 6.14
N ASP A 39 -0.16 0.16 4.98
CA ASP A 39 -1.41 -0.08 4.26
C ASP A 39 -1.33 -1.21 3.23
N ALA A 40 -0.19 -1.89 3.10
CA ALA A 40 -0.02 -3.03 2.20
C ALA A 40 0.17 -4.34 2.97
N ILE A 41 -0.38 -5.45 2.48
CA ILE A 41 -0.01 -6.79 2.95
C ILE A 41 1.45 -7.03 2.56
N LEU A 42 2.31 -7.25 3.55
CA LEU A 42 3.72 -7.50 3.32
C LEU A 42 3.97 -9.00 3.13
N LEU A 43 4.17 -9.43 1.88
CA LEU A 43 4.62 -10.78 1.55
C LEU A 43 6.13 -10.88 1.79
N PHE A 44 6.51 -11.36 2.98
CA PHE A 44 7.89 -11.34 3.46
C PHE A 44 8.58 -12.67 3.17
N ARG A 45 9.61 -12.66 2.32
CA ARG A 45 10.32 -13.87 1.93
C ARG A 45 11.11 -14.47 3.08
N VAL A 46 10.79 -15.72 3.45
CA VAL A 46 11.48 -16.51 4.48
C VAL A 46 11.78 -17.89 3.91
N GLY A 47 13.03 -18.10 3.46
CA GLY A 47 13.40 -19.33 2.76
C GLY A 47 12.56 -19.55 1.51
N ASP A 48 11.84 -20.67 1.44
CA ASP A 48 11.00 -21.05 0.30
C ASP A 48 9.54 -20.58 0.42
N PHE A 49 9.24 -19.68 1.37
CA PHE A 49 7.89 -19.17 1.61
C PHE A 49 7.85 -17.65 1.52
N TYR A 50 6.67 -17.11 1.13
CA TYR A 50 6.22 -15.81 1.53
C TYR A 50 5.39 -15.95 2.79
N GLU A 51 5.82 -15.31 3.86
CA GLU A 51 5.15 -15.29 5.15
C GLU A 51 4.55 -13.90 5.41
N THR A 52 3.37 -13.86 5.99
CA THR A 52 2.71 -12.66 6.50
C THR A 52 2.52 -12.81 7.99
N PHE A 53 2.55 -11.70 8.75
CA PHE A 53 2.50 -11.72 10.21
C PHE A 53 1.43 -10.78 10.76
N GLY A 54 0.90 -11.09 11.95
CA GLY A 54 -0.08 -10.28 12.66
C GLY A 54 -1.36 -10.08 11.86
N GLU A 55 -1.80 -8.84 11.72
CA GLU A 55 -3.02 -8.49 10.97
C GLU A 55 -2.94 -8.88 9.50
N ASP A 56 -1.77 -8.75 8.87
CA ASP A 56 -1.56 -9.20 7.48
C ASP A 56 -1.78 -10.71 7.35
N ALA A 57 -1.36 -11.50 8.34
CA ALA A 57 -1.57 -12.95 8.35
C ALA A 57 -3.05 -13.31 8.46
N ILE A 58 -3.79 -12.62 9.33
CA ILE A 58 -5.23 -12.82 9.51
C ILE A 58 -5.97 -12.53 8.20
N LYS A 59 -5.69 -11.39 7.55
CA LYS A 59 -6.25 -11.01 6.26
C LYS A 59 -5.90 -12.02 5.17
N THR A 60 -4.61 -12.33 5.03
CA THR A 60 -4.10 -13.27 4.03
C THR A 60 -4.74 -14.65 4.17
N SER A 61 -4.81 -15.18 5.38
CA SER A 61 -5.47 -16.45 5.67
C SER A 61 -6.94 -16.45 5.27
N GLY A 62 -7.67 -15.39 5.59
CA GLY A 62 -9.10 -15.25 5.25
C GLY A 62 -9.34 -15.17 3.75
N ILE A 63 -8.55 -14.34 3.03
CA ILE A 63 -8.73 -14.12 1.59
C ILE A 63 -8.30 -15.35 0.77
N LEU A 64 -7.17 -15.95 1.13
CA LEU A 64 -6.59 -17.07 0.39
C LEU A 64 -7.14 -18.43 0.81
N ASN A 65 -7.87 -18.49 1.92
CA ASN A 65 -8.34 -19.72 2.56
C ASN A 65 -7.18 -20.69 2.85
N ILE A 66 -6.10 -20.16 3.43
CA ILE A 66 -4.93 -20.92 3.88
C ILE A 66 -4.83 -20.92 5.41
N THR A 67 -4.07 -21.85 5.96
CA THR A 67 -3.96 -22.04 7.40
C THR A 67 -3.36 -20.83 8.10
N LEU A 68 -4.06 -20.30 9.10
CA LEU A 68 -3.53 -19.36 10.07
C LEU A 68 -2.86 -20.14 11.21
N THR A 69 -1.59 -19.87 11.44
CA THR A 69 -0.79 -20.47 12.51
C THR A 69 -0.13 -19.39 13.37
N ARG A 70 0.83 -19.75 14.20
CA ARG A 70 1.56 -18.80 15.05
C ARG A 70 3.05 -19.09 15.04
N ARG A 71 3.84 -18.03 15.09
CA ARG A 71 5.30 -18.08 15.19
C ARG A 71 5.76 -17.50 16.53
N ALA A 72 6.72 -18.16 17.17
CA ALA A 72 7.36 -17.60 18.35
C ALA A 72 8.19 -16.35 18.00
N ASN A 73 7.97 -15.28 18.77
CA ASN A 73 8.65 -13.99 18.59
C ASN A 73 9.35 -13.58 19.90
N GLY A 74 10.43 -14.28 20.25
CA GLY A 74 11.19 -14.02 21.48
C GLY A 74 10.57 -14.61 22.75
N ALA A 75 10.98 -14.12 23.90
CA ALA A 75 10.86 -14.79 25.20
C ALA A 75 9.43 -14.85 25.79
N ALA A 76 8.40 -15.17 25.07
CA ALA A 76 7.04 -15.49 25.54
C ALA A 76 5.92 -14.87 24.72
N SER A 77 6.18 -14.38 23.52
CA SER A 77 5.13 -13.88 22.63
C SER A 77 5.05 -14.75 21.38
N TYR A 78 3.86 -14.78 20.83
CA TYR A 78 3.57 -15.40 19.54
C TYR A 78 2.98 -14.31 18.64
N VAL A 79 3.22 -14.43 17.34
CA VAL A 79 2.60 -13.60 16.31
C VAL A 79 1.88 -14.52 15.33
N GLU A 80 0.71 -14.10 14.87
CA GLU A 80 -0.03 -14.81 13.83
C GLU A 80 0.82 -14.90 12.56
N LEU A 81 0.72 -16.05 11.88
CA LEU A 81 1.47 -16.38 10.68
C LEU A 81 0.55 -17.06 9.67
N ALA A 82 0.57 -16.56 8.45
CA ALA A 82 0.05 -17.25 7.28
C ALA A 82 1.09 -17.14 6.16
N GLY A 83 1.20 -18.18 5.33
CA GLY A 83 2.18 -18.16 4.25
C GLY A 83 1.94 -19.23 3.22
N PHE A 84 2.59 -19.07 2.08
CA PHE A 84 2.52 -20.01 0.97
C PHE A 84 3.89 -20.11 0.29
N PRO A 85 4.15 -21.23 -0.45
CA PRO A 85 5.41 -21.41 -1.16
C PRO A 85 5.66 -20.29 -2.18
N TYR A 86 6.90 -19.79 -2.26
CA TYR A 86 7.21 -18.64 -3.11
C TYR A 86 6.91 -18.86 -4.59
N HIS A 87 7.07 -20.09 -5.10
CA HIS A 87 6.75 -20.42 -6.47
C HIS A 87 5.24 -20.39 -6.81
N ALA A 88 4.40 -20.26 -5.78
CA ALA A 88 2.96 -20.11 -5.94
C ALA A 88 2.49 -18.65 -5.92
N LEU A 89 3.40 -17.66 -5.97
CA LEU A 89 3.10 -16.24 -5.93
C LEU A 89 2.06 -15.85 -6.98
N ASP A 90 2.25 -16.29 -8.23
CA ASP A 90 1.37 -15.97 -9.36
C ASP A 90 -0.07 -16.50 -9.19
N ASN A 91 -0.27 -17.49 -8.32
CA ASN A 91 -1.59 -18.05 -8.03
C ASN A 91 -2.29 -17.36 -6.84
N TYR A 92 -1.51 -16.88 -5.86
CA TYR A 92 -2.04 -16.33 -4.62
C TYR A 92 -2.12 -14.80 -4.61
N MET A 93 -1.10 -14.11 -5.08
CA MET A 93 -1.05 -12.65 -5.14
C MET A 93 -2.27 -12.03 -5.87
N PRO A 94 -2.72 -12.57 -7.04
CA PRO A 94 -3.91 -12.05 -7.72
C PRO A 94 -5.18 -12.09 -6.88
N LYS A 95 -5.32 -13.06 -5.99
CA LYS A 95 -6.49 -13.17 -5.12
C LYS A 95 -6.51 -12.09 -4.06
N LEU A 96 -5.34 -11.74 -3.50
CA LEU A 96 -5.20 -10.63 -2.55
C LEU A 96 -5.55 -9.30 -3.23
N VAL A 97 -5.01 -9.06 -4.41
CA VAL A 97 -5.25 -7.82 -5.17
C VAL A 97 -6.72 -7.70 -5.60
N ARG A 98 -7.36 -8.80 -6.06
CA ARG A 98 -8.80 -8.82 -6.40
C ARG A 98 -9.70 -8.61 -5.18
N ALA A 99 -9.25 -8.99 -3.99
CA ALA A 99 -9.92 -8.68 -2.73
C ALA A 99 -9.75 -7.20 -2.32
N GLY A 100 -8.96 -6.42 -3.09
CA GLY A 100 -8.73 -5.01 -2.89
C GLY A 100 -7.54 -4.69 -2.00
N GLU A 101 -6.72 -5.67 -1.67
CA GLU A 101 -5.54 -5.41 -0.85
C GLU A 101 -4.37 -4.94 -1.73
N ARG A 102 -3.59 -4.02 -1.18
CA ARG A 102 -2.27 -3.67 -1.70
C ARG A 102 -1.28 -4.71 -1.21
N VAL A 103 -0.36 -5.12 -2.06
CA VAL A 103 0.60 -6.18 -1.75
C VAL A 103 2.01 -5.68 -1.97
N ALA A 104 2.84 -5.69 -0.93
CA ALA A 104 4.27 -5.41 -1.00
C ALA A 104 5.04 -6.73 -1.06
N ILE A 105 5.74 -6.98 -2.15
CA ILE A 105 6.58 -8.16 -2.32
C ILE A 105 7.96 -7.85 -1.78
N CYS A 106 8.34 -8.55 -0.71
CA CYS A 106 9.61 -8.34 -0.01
C CYS A 106 10.53 -9.55 -0.20
N GLU A 107 11.62 -9.35 -0.95
CA GLU A 107 12.58 -10.36 -1.31
C GLU A 107 13.85 -10.32 -0.47
N GLN A 108 14.58 -11.44 -0.46
CA GLN A 108 15.94 -11.53 0.04
C GLN A 108 16.87 -10.86 -0.97
N LEU A 109 17.58 -9.80 -0.52
CA LEU A 109 18.49 -9.03 -1.39
C LEU A 109 19.91 -9.62 -1.44
N GLU A 110 20.15 -10.67 -0.65
CA GLU A 110 21.44 -11.34 -0.53
C GLU A 110 21.25 -12.86 -0.62
N ASP A 111 22.25 -13.56 -1.15
CA ASP A 111 22.23 -15.04 -1.17
C ASP A 111 22.39 -15.58 0.28
N PRO A 112 21.40 -16.32 0.82
CA PRO A 112 21.47 -16.88 2.16
C PRO A 112 22.69 -17.78 2.40
N LYS A 113 23.27 -18.35 1.34
CA LYS A 113 24.46 -19.22 1.44
C LYS A 113 25.75 -18.43 1.66
N MET A 114 25.74 -17.14 1.30
CA MET A 114 26.92 -16.27 1.37
C MET A 114 26.96 -15.39 2.63
N VAL A 115 25.85 -15.31 3.37
CA VAL A 115 25.71 -14.41 4.52
C VAL A 115 25.70 -15.18 5.83
N LYS A 116 26.59 -14.77 6.76
CA LYS A 116 26.57 -15.27 8.15
C LYS A 116 25.58 -14.42 8.95
N GLY A 117 24.35 -14.92 9.18
CA GLY A 117 23.37 -14.24 9.99
C GLY A 117 22.04 -13.98 9.26
N LEU A 118 21.35 -12.89 9.65
CA LEU A 118 20.07 -12.53 9.06
C LEU A 118 20.28 -11.91 7.66
N VAL A 119 19.70 -12.54 6.64
CA VAL A 119 19.69 -12.03 5.26
C VAL A 119 18.95 -10.71 5.19
N LYS A 120 19.51 -9.74 4.49
CA LYS A 120 18.87 -8.45 4.23
C LYS A 120 17.69 -8.63 3.26
N ARG A 121 16.60 -7.94 3.54
CA ARG A 121 15.37 -7.95 2.73
C ARG A 121 14.94 -6.54 2.39
N GLY A 122 14.20 -6.41 1.30
CA GLY A 122 13.60 -5.15 0.87
C GLY A 122 12.40 -5.39 -0.03
N VAL A 123 11.50 -4.42 -0.09
CA VAL A 123 10.38 -4.44 -1.03
C VAL A 123 10.94 -4.20 -2.43
N VAL A 124 10.63 -5.12 -3.34
CA VAL A 124 11.07 -5.09 -4.74
C VAL A 124 9.94 -4.71 -5.68
N GLU A 125 8.70 -4.91 -5.24
CA GLU A 125 7.52 -4.63 -6.04
C GLU A 125 6.33 -4.30 -5.15
N MET A 126 5.49 -3.36 -5.59
CA MET A 126 4.21 -3.03 -4.98
C MET A 126 3.11 -3.30 -6.00
N VAL A 127 2.19 -4.20 -5.68
CA VAL A 127 1.04 -4.53 -6.54
C VAL A 127 -0.24 -4.00 -5.90
N THR A 128 -1.03 -3.28 -6.69
CA THR A 128 -2.27 -2.65 -6.20
C THR A 128 -3.45 -2.98 -7.13
N PRO A 129 -4.71 -2.79 -6.69
CA PRO A 129 -5.88 -3.07 -7.53
C PRO A 129 -5.91 -2.30 -8.87
N GLY A 130 -5.31 -1.10 -8.92
CA GLY A 130 -5.23 -0.27 -10.13
C GLY A 130 -3.99 -0.55 -10.98
N ILE A 131 -2.99 -1.27 -10.43
CA ILE A 131 -1.74 -1.60 -11.10
C ILE A 131 -1.62 -3.11 -11.18
N VAL A 132 -2.36 -3.67 -12.10
CA VAL A 132 -2.31 -5.11 -12.37
C VAL A 132 -1.61 -5.33 -13.68
N MET A 133 -0.36 -5.78 -13.62
CA MET A 133 0.39 -6.20 -14.79
C MET A 133 0.50 -7.73 -14.81
N GLY A 134 0.09 -8.35 -15.91
CA GLY A 134 0.28 -9.78 -16.16
C GLY A 134 -0.94 -10.47 -16.75
N GLU A 135 -0.72 -11.40 -17.66
CA GLU A 135 -1.74 -12.16 -18.37
C GLU A 135 -2.69 -12.95 -17.45
N ASN A 136 -2.23 -13.34 -16.25
CA ASN A 136 -2.99 -14.12 -15.28
C ASN A 136 -3.91 -13.25 -14.39
N LEU A 137 -3.77 -11.92 -14.41
CA LEU A 137 -4.55 -10.99 -13.58
C LEU A 137 -5.68 -10.34 -14.36
N VAL A 138 -5.54 -10.22 -15.68
CA VAL A 138 -6.57 -9.71 -16.58
C VAL A 138 -7.43 -10.87 -17.05
N ALA A 139 -8.36 -11.31 -16.21
CA ALA A 139 -9.38 -12.28 -16.61
C ALA A 139 -10.49 -11.53 -17.37
N GLY A 140 -10.25 -11.18 -18.63
CA GLY A 140 -11.27 -10.57 -19.49
C GLY A 140 -10.69 -9.47 -20.38
N LYS A 141 -11.48 -9.07 -21.40
CA LYS A 141 -11.19 -7.96 -22.32
C LYS A 141 -11.58 -6.58 -21.74
N GLU A 142 -11.70 -6.46 -20.42
CA GLU A 142 -12.13 -5.23 -19.77
C GLU A 142 -10.91 -4.41 -19.34
N ASN A 143 -10.96 -3.10 -19.58
CA ASN A 143 -9.94 -2.16 -19.13
C ASN A 143 -9.84 -2.15 -17.60
N THR A 144 -8.62 -2.08 -17.09
CA THR A 144 -8.32 -1.95 -15.66
C THR A 144 -7.74 -0.56 -15.40
N PHE A 145 -8.62 0.39 -15.10
CA PHE A 145 -8.19 1.78 -14.88
C PHE A 145 -7.71 2.02 -13.44
N LEU A 146 -6.53 2.62 -13.35
CA LEU A 146 -6.10 3.43 -12.23
C LEU A 146 -6.58 4.86 -12.49
N ALA A 147 -7.28 5.48 -11.55
CA ALA A 147 -7.70 6.87 -11.67
C ALA A 147 -7.01 7.77 -10.63
N SER A 148 -6.97 9.06 -10.92
CA SER A 148 -6.59 10.08 -9.95
C SER A 148 -7.54 11.26 -10.02
N VAL A 149 -7.98 11.74 -8.86
CA VAL A 149 -8.84 12.90 -8.68
C VAL A 149 -8.07 14.01 -7.97
N TYR A 150 -8.09 15.21 -8.51
CA TYR A 150 -7.53 16.41 -7.91
C TYR A 150 -8.60 17.46 -7.64
N PHE A 151 -8.76 17.84 -6.38
CA PHE A 151 -9.68 18.89 -5.95
C PHE A 151 -9.04 20.27 -6.11
N GLY A 152 -9.17 20.86 -7.29
CA GLY A 152 -8.69 22.20 -7.56
C GLY A 152 -9.61 23.29 -6.96
N LYS A 153 -9.19 24.56 -7.09
CA LYS A 153 -9.94 25.71 -6.54
C LYS A 153 -11.28 25.95 -7.24
N GLN A 154 -11.34 25.73 -8.54
CA GLN A 154 -12.53 26.02 -9.37
C GLN A 154 -13.12 24.75 -9.98
N THR A 155 -12.28 23.81 -10.36
CA THR A 155 -12.65 22.57 -11.04
C THR A 155 -12.01 21.38 -10.34
N ILE A 156 -12.60 20.20 -10.52
CA ILE A 156 -12.03 18.93 -10.13
C ILE A 156 -11.39 18.33 -11.37
N GLY A 157 -10.10 17.95 -11.27
CA GLY A 157 -9.39 17.23 -12.30
C GLY A 157 -9.52 15.73 -12.11
N ILE A 158 -9.57 14.99 -13.21
CA ILE A 158 -9.53 13.53 -13.19
C ILE A 158 -8.65 13.02 -14.32
N ALA A 159 -7.94 11.94 -14.04
CA ALA A 159 -7.22 11.18 -15.05
C ALA A 159 -7.45 9.68 -14.84
N PHE A 160 -7.43 8.91 -15.92
CA PHE A 160 -7.55 7.47 -15.94
C PHE A 160 -6.43 6.88 -16.77
N LEU A 161 -5.76 5.86 -16.26
CA LEU A 161 -4.70 5.14 -16.97
C LEU A 161 -4.97 3.65 -16.91
N ASP A 162 -5.00 2.99 -18.05
CA ASP A 162 -4.89 1.54 -18.16
C ASP A 162 -3.45 1.19 -18.58
N LEU A 163 -2.71 0.57 -17.66
CA LEU A 163 -1.32 0.20 -17.90
C LEU A 163 -1.15 -0.91 -18.94
N SER A 164 -2.17 -1.75 -19.12
CA SER A 164 -2.12 -2.87 -20.06
C SER A 164 -2.26 -2.44 -21.51
N THR A 165 -3.05 -1.39 -21.76
CA THR A 165 -3.33 -0.86 -23.11
C THR A 165 -2.58 0.43 -23.40
N GLY A 166 -2.13 1.15 -22.36
CA GLY A 166 -1.56 2.49 -22.48
C GLY A 166 -2.60 3.58 -22.68
N GLU A 167 -3.91 3.27 -22.55
CA GLU A 167 -4.97 4.27 -22.62
C GLU A 167 -4.89 5.25 -21.46
N PHE A 168 -4.75 6.53 -21.77
CA PHE A 168 -4.60 7.60 -20.78
C PHE A 168 -5.56 8.74 -21.07
N TYR A 169 -6.60 8.88 -20.25
CA TYR A 169 -7.63 9.90 -20.37
C TYR A 169 -7.48 10.97 -19.31
N VAL A 170 -7.70 12.23 -19.70
CA VAL A 170 -7.62 13.39 -18.79
C VAL A 170 -8.83 14.28 -19.01
N SER A 171 -9.45 14.75 -17.93
CA SER A 171 -10.56 15.69 -17.97
C SER A 171 -10.59 16.57 -16.72
N GLU A 172 -11.40 17.63 -16.75
CA GLU A 172 -11.73 18.44 -15.58
C GLU A 172 -13.15 18.98 -15.68
N GLY A 173 -13.80 19.19 -14.54
CA GLY A 173 -15.17 19.68 -14.49
C GLY A 173 -15.69 19.81 -13.06
N ASP A 174 -17.01 19.86 -12.93
CA ASP A 174 -17.68 19.83 -11.63
C ASP A 174 -17.81 18.41 -11.08
N GLY A 175 -18.23 18.29 -9.81
CA GLY A 175 -18.35 16.99 -9.14
C GLY A 175 -19.31 16.03 -9.84
N ALA A 176 -20.41 16.51 -10.38
CA ALA A 176 -21.40 15.67 -11.06
C ALA A 176 -20.88 15.10 -12.38
N TYR A 177 -20.07 15.88 -13.11
CA TYR A 177 -19.41 15.42 -14.32
C TYR A 177 -18.33 14.35 -14.00
N ILE A 178 -17.52 14.60 -12.97
CA ILE A 178 -16.48 13.65 -12.56
C ILE A 178 -17.09 12.34 -12.06
N ASP A 179 -18.18 12.40 -11.28
CA ASP A 179 -18.90 11.21 -10.82
C ASP A 179 -19.40 10.34 -11.97
N LYS A 180 -19.93 10.96 -13.05
CA LYS A 180 -20.33 10.24 -14.26
C LYS A 180 -19.16 9.53 -14.93
N LEU A 181 -17.98 10.16 -14.98
CA LEU A 181 -16.78 9.54 -15.57
C LEU A 181 -16.32 8.34 -14.72
N ILE A 182 -16.28 8.49 -13.38
CA ILE A 182 -15.95 7.40 -12.46
C ILE A 182 -16.94 6.24 -12.60
N SER A 183 -18.24 6.54 -12.65
CA SER A 183 -19.30 5.53 -12.80
C SER A 183 -19.22 4.78 -14.13
N ASN A 184 -18.82 5.46 -15.22
CA ASN A 184 -18.72 4.84 -16.54
C ASN A 184 -17.47 4.01 -16.74
N LEU A 185 -16.31 4.51 -16.29
CA LEU A 185 -15.01 3.85 -16.48
C LEU A 185 -14.66 2.86 -15.35
N GLN A 186 -15.36 2.92 -14.23
CA GLN A 186 -15.25 2.00 -13.10
C GLN A 186 -13.80 1.68 -12.70
N PRO A 187 -12.99 2.68 -12.34
CA PRO A 187 -11.61 2.47 -11.99
C PRO A 187 -11.48 1.51 -10.82
N LYS A 188 -10.47 0.66 -10.84
CA LYS A 188 -10.21 -0.32 -9.78
C LYS A 188 -9.55 0.31 -8.56
N GLU A 189 -8.90 1.46 -8.75
CA GLU A 189 -8.28 2.25 -7.68
C GLU A 189 -8.34 3.73 -8.04
N ILE A 190 -8.58 4.59 -7.05
CA ILE A 190 -8.64 6.04 -7.22
C ILE A 190 -7.66 6.70 -6.25
N LEU A 191 -6.73 7.46 -6.81
CA LEU A 191 -5.82 8.31 -6.06
C LEU A 191 -6.47 9.67 -5.80
N TYR A 192 -6.22 10.28 -4.64
CA TYR A 192 -6.62 11.66 -4.38
C TYR A 192 -5.77 12.30 -3.27
N GLN A 193 -5.94 13.61 -3.08
CA GLN A 193 -5.19 14.38 -2.09
C GLN A 193 -5.57 13.99 -0.66
N ARG A 194 -4.56 13.81 0.19
CA ARG A 194 -4.75 13.64 1.63
C ARG A 194 -5.48 14.86 2.23
N GLY A 195 -6.43 14.60 3.13
CA GLY A 195 -7.24 15.64 3.75
C GLY A 195 -8.52 16.01 2.97
N TYR A 196 -8.81 15.31 1.87
CA TYR A 196 -10.04 15.49 1.08
C TYR A 196 -11.02 14.31 1.20
N GLU A 197 -10.86 13.46 2.22
CA GLU A 197 -11.63 12.23 2.40
C GLU A 197 -13.15 12.48 2.50
N GLU A 198 -13.54 13.46 3.29
CA GLU A 198 -14.97 13.81 3.47
C GLU A 198 -15.56 14.27 2.14
N ARG A 199 -14.89 15.21 1.46
CA ARG A 199 -15.33 15.74 0.17
C ARG A 199 -15.36 14.66 -0.92
N PHE A 200 -14.40 13.76 -0.94
CA PHE A 200 -14.38 12.63 -1.87
C PHE A 200 -15.60 11.73 -1.63
N ASN A 201 -15.85 11.35 -0.38
CA ASN A 201 -16.96 10.47 0.00
C ASN A 201 -18.34 11.11 -0.25
N GLU A 202 -18.48 12.43 -0.04
CA GLU A 202 -19.71 13.17 -0.34
C GLU A 202 -20.04 13.18 -1.84
N LEU A 203 -19.04 13.32 -2.71
CA LEU A 203 -19.23 13.44 -4.15
C LEU A 203 -19.29 12.09 -4.86
N PHE A 204 -18.49 11.11 -4.44
CA PHE A 204 -18.27 9.87 -5.21
C PHE A 204 -18.62 8.61 -4.40
N GLY A 205 -18.99 8.75 -3.12
CA GLY A 205 -19.32 7.62 -2.24
C GLY A 205 -18.11 6.90 -1.64
N THR A 206 -18.40 5.86 -0.84
CA THR A 206 -17.39 5.16 -0.01
C THR A 206 -17.02 3.77 -0.56
N ARG A 207 -17.49 3.39 -1.75
CA ARG A 207 -17.32 2.03 -2.29
C ARG A 207 -16.05 1.86 -3.12
N HIS A 208 -15.29 2.92 -3.34
CA HIS A 208 -14.11 2.87 -4.18
C HIS A 208 -12.87 2.45 -3.38
N TYR A 209 -12.00 1.67 -3.98
CA TYR A 209 -10.65 1.52 -3.48
C TYR A 209 -9.90 2.81 -3.70
N THR A 210 -9.37 3.38 -2.64
CA THR A 210 -8.74 4.68 -2.70
C THR A 210 -7.36 4.68 -2.07
N TYR A 211 -6.46 5.51 -2.61
CA TYR A 211 -5.19 5.80 -2.02
C TYR A 211 -4.93 7.30 -1.96
N ARG A 212 -4.39 7.78 -0.83
CA ARG A 212 -4.20 9.20 -0.56
C ARG A 212 -2.74 9.58 -0.78
N LEU A 213 -2.53 10.52 -1.66
CA LEU A 213 -1.23 11.12 -1.92
C LEU A 213 -1.11 12.47 -1.21
N ASP A 214 0.11 12.84 -0.85
CA ASP A 214 0.36 14.15 -0.25
C ASP A 214 0.09 15.28 -1.26
N GLU A 215 -0.33 16.44 -0.77
CA GLU A 215 -0.77 17.56 -1.62
C GLU A 215 0.28 18.01 -2.64
N TRP A 216 1.55 18.00 -2.27
CA TRP A 216 2.64 18.41 -3.16
C TRP A 216 2.78 17.55 -4.43
N VAL A 217 2.31 16.29 -4.38
CA VAL A 217 2.30 15.39 -5.56
C VAL A 217 1.44 15.96 -6.69
N PHE A 218 0.44 16.78 -6.35
CA PHE A 218 -0.49 17.38 -7.31
C PHE A 218 -0.03 18.77 -7.81
N ALA A 219 1.21 19.19 -7.55
CA ALA A 219 1.74 20.46 -8.02
C ALA A 219 1.72 20.52 -9.57
N GLU A 220 0.90 21.44 -10.15
CA GLU A 220 0.62 21.50 -11.58
C GLU A 220 1.89 21.66 -12.43
N SER A 221 2.80 22.56 -12.03
CA SER A 221 4.04 22.80 -12.78
C SER A 221 4.94 21.56 -12.85
N VAL A 222 5.10 20.86 -11.73
CA VAL A 222 5.89 19.61 -11.66
C VAL A 222 5.25 18.51 -12.50
N ASN A 223 3.92 18.40 -12.44
CA ASN A 223 3.17 17.38 -13.17
C ASN A 223 3.15 17.65 -14.68
N ARG A 224 3.12 18.91 -15.08
CA ARG A 224 3.25 19.31 -16.50
C ARG A 224 4.62 18.89 -17.05
N ASP A 225 5.70 19.17 -16.33
CA ASP A 225 7.05 18.78 -16.72
C ASP A 225 7.20 17.26 -16.78
N LYS A 226 6.63 16.55 -15.80
CA LYS A 226 6.63 15.09 -15.76
C LYS A 226 5.89 14.48 -16.96
N LEU A 227 4.70 14.99 -17.29
CA LEU A 227 3.92 14.54 -18.44
C LEU A 227 4.62 14.84 -19.78
N THR A 228 5.16 16.04 -19.97
CA THR A 228 5.88 16.39 -21.20
C THR A 228 7.12 15.51 -21.40
N LYS A 229 7.84 15.24 -20.32
CA LYS A 229 9.00 14.32 -20.35
C LYS A 229 8.59 12.89 -20.68
N GLN A 230 7.54 12.37 -20.03
CA GLN A 230 7.03 11.02 -20.27
C GLN A 230 6.55 10.81 -21.70
N LEU A 231 5.84 11.81 -22.25
CA LEU A 231 5.31 11.75 -23.60
C LEU A 231 6.33 12.17 -24.70
N GLY A 232 7.53 12.62 -24.31
CA GLY A 232 8.57 13.03 -25.24
C GLY A 232 8.20 14.28 -26.06
N VAL A 233 7.42 15.20 -25.48
CA VAL A 233 6.90 16.40 -26.18
C VAL A 233 7.31 17.69 -25.48
N GLN A 234 7.31 18.82 -26.21
CA GLN A 234 7.61 20.14 -25.65
C GLN A 234 6.40 20.82 -25.02
N SER A 235 5.18 20.42 -25.39
CA SER A 235 3.94 20.95 -24.82
C SER A 235 2.79 19.96 -24.92
N LEU A 236 1.80 20.11 -24.04
CA LEU A 236 0.60 19.27 -24.01
C LEU A 236 -0.52 19.77 -24.96
N LYS A 237 -0.26 20.80 -25.79
CA LYS A 237 -1.23 21.36 -26.73
C LYS A 237 -1.75 20.35 -27.74
N GLY A 238 -0.87 19.48 -28.24
CA GLY A 238 -1.24 18.45 -29.21
C GLY A 238 -2.26 17.43 -28.69
N PHE A 239 -2.33 17.27 -27.36
CA PHE A 239 -3.29 16.39 -26.68
C PHE A 239 -4.59 17.12 -26.26
N GLY A 240 -4.68 18.43 -26.49
CA GLY A 240 -5.85 19.22 -26.11
C GLY A 240 -5.99 19.55 -24.62
N VAL A 241 -5.03 19.14 -23.78
CA VAL A 241 -5.10 19.26 -22.31
C VAL A 241 -4.27 20.41 -21.73
N ASP A 242 -3.62 21.21 -22.56
CA ASP A 242 -2.67 22.25 -22.12
C ASP A 242 -3.26 23.27 -21.14
N ARG A 243 -4.58 23.53 -21.22
CA ARG A 243 -5.30 24.45 -20.34
C ARG A 243 -5.96 23.79 -19.13
N MET A 244 -5.95 22.46 -19.05
CA MET A 244 -6.59 21.69 -17.99
C MET A 244 -5.67 21.59 -16.75
N THR A 245 -5.59 22.67 -15.98
CA THR A 245 -4.67 22.72 -14.83
C THR A 245 -4.96 21.65 -13.78
N ALA A 246 -6.24 21.43 -13.45
CA ALA A 246 -6.65 20.39 -12.53
C ALA A 246 -6.48 18.99 -13.13
N GLY A 247 -6.79 18.82 -14.40
CA GLY A 247 -6.57 17.56 -15.14
C GLY A 247 -5.10 17.17 -15.21
N ILE A 248 -4.20 18.13 -15.46
CA ILE A 248 -2.74 17.90 -15.46
C ILE A 248 -2.24 17.49 -14.08
N SER A 249 -2.73 18.12 -13.00
CA SER A 249 -2.40 17.73 -11.64
C SER A 249 -2.82 16.29 -11.35
N ALA A 250 -4.01 15.87 -11.76
CA ALA A 250 -4.47 14.50 -11.63
C ALA A 250 -3.63 13.53 -12.48
N ALA A 251 -3.35 13.85 -13.73
CA ALA A 251 -2.59 12.98 -14.62
C ALA A 251 -1.14 12.77 -14.17
N GLY A 252 -0.46 13.83 -13.74
CA GLY A 252 0.92 13.74 -13.28
C GLY A 252 1.07 12.99 -11.95
N SER A 253 0.04 13.03 -11.08
CA SER A 253 0.04 12.26 -9.84
C SER A 253 -0.03 10.74 -10.09
N ILE A 254 -0.66 10.30 -11.19
CA ILE A 254 -0.60 8.89 -11.61
C ILE A 254 0.84 8.50 -11.96
N LEU A 255 1.54 9.31 -12.75
CA LEU A 255 2.93 9.03 -13.10
C LEU A 255 3.84 9.00 -11.86
N TYR A 256 3.61 9.90 -10.91
CA TYR A 256 4.31 9.87 -9.63
C TYR A 256 4.06 8.56 -8.88
N TYR A 257 2.79 8.14 -8.80
CA TYR A 257 2.41 6.93 -8.10
C TYR A 257 3.08 5.68 -8.69
N LEU A 258 3.19 5.59 -10.01
CA LEU A 258 3.85 4.50 -10.72
C LEU A 258 5.37 4.42 -10.49
N GLU A 259 6.03 5.50 -10.05
CA GLU A 259 7.47 5.48 -9.79
C GLU A 259 7.85 4.69 -8.53
N PHE A 260 6.91 4.43 -7.64
CA PHE A 260 7.16 3.68 -6.39
C PHE A 260 6.20 2.50 -6.17
N THR A 261 5.43 2.16 -7.18
CA THR A 261 4.64 0.93 -7.27
C THR A 261 5.14 0.05 -8.41
#